data_72b9f9dd05c3e42207f1f1b9a3e7fc10
#
_entry.id   72b9f9dd05c3e42207f1f1b9a3e7fc10
#
_cell.length_a   1.000
_cell.length_b   1.000
_cell.length_c   1.000
_cell.angle_alpha   90.00
_cell.angle_beta   90.00
_cell.angle_gamma   90.00
#
_symmetry.space_group_name_H-M   'P 1'
#
loop_
_entity.id
_entity.type
_entity.pdbx_description
1 polymer ?
#
loop_
_entity_poly.entity_id
_entity_poly.type
_entity_poly.pdbx_seq_one_letter_code
_entity_poly.pdbx_strand_id
1 'polypeptide(L)'
;KLKQIFKSTTSPILVLNAGGWNADGFISNEDKQLKYKILEDSLSKIDFSGVSLSIQTMPPYPWHFGGQSYHNLFVDPSEIDLFCSKTGHKICLDVSHSAMACHHYGWNLIQFTETVSPHINYFHIVDAKGSDGEGIEIGKGDVDFELFSKVINSNNPNTPFIPEVWQGHKDNGIGFYNALNFLENFL
;
A
#
# COMPACT_ATOMS: atom_id res chain seq x y z
N LYS A 1 21.87 -4.75 -9.77
CA LYS A 1 21.24 -5.01 -11.09
C LYS A 1 20.20 -3.94 -11.46
N LEU A 2 19.31 -3.52 -10.56
CA LEU A 2 18.27 -2.49 -10.84
C LEU A 2 18.90 -1.17 -11.30
N LYS A 3 19.94 -0.69 -10.61
CA LYS A 3 20.69 0.52 -11.00
C LYS A 3 21.27 0.48 -12.42
N GLN A 4 21.59 -0.71 -12.94
CA GLN A 4 22.13 -0.89 -14.30
C GLN A 4 21.03 -0.85 -15.37
N ILE A 5 19.79 -1.18 -14.98
CA ILE A 5 18.62 -1.18 -15.87
C ILE A 5 18.05 0.24 -15.99
N PHE A 6 17.94 0.95 -14.86
CA PHE A 6 17.42 2.32 -14.83
C PHE A 6 18.58 3.32 -14.96
N LYS A 7 18.78 3.83 -16.16
CA LYS A 7 19.72 4.93 -16.44
C LYS A 7 19.23 6.29 -15.89
N SER A 8 18.33 6.28 -14.93
CA SER A 8 17.73 7.47 -14.33
C SER A 8 18.67 8.10 -13.30
N THR A 9 18.60 9.42 -13.16
CA THR A 9 19.25 10.18 -12.09
C THR A 9 18.60 9.99 -10.74
N THR A 10 17.36 9.48 -10.70
CA THR A 10 16.60 9.16 -9.48
C THR A 10 16.73 7.68 -9.14
N SER A 11 16.79 7.37 -7.85
CA SER A 11 16.74 5.97 -7.38
C SER A 11 15.38 5.35 -7.72
N PRO A 12 15.35 4.17 -8.36
CA PRO A 12 14.08 3.48 -8.59
C PRO A 12 13.41 3.12 -7.26
N ILE A 13 12.08 3.22 -7.24
CA ILE A 13 11.29 2.76 -6.10
C ILE A 13 11.08 1.25 -6.26
N LEU A 14 11.38 0.50 -5.18
CA LEU A 14 11.12 -0.92 -5.07
C LEU A 14 9.98 -1.13 -4.07
N VAL A 15 8.82 -1.51 -4.56
CA VAL A 15 7.70 -1.89 -3.69
C VAL A 15 7.90 -3.33 -3.20
N LEU A 16 7.80 -3.51 -1.90
CA LEU A 16 8.00 -4.79 -1.22
C LEU A 16 6.75 -5.14 -0.40
N ASN A 17 6.27 -6.36 -0.59
CA ASN A 17 5.29 -6.98 0.29
C ASN A 17 6.00 -7.56 1.53
N ALA A 18 5.61 -7.14 2.72
CA ALA A 18 6.31 -7.50 3.97
C ALA A 18 6.14 -8.99 4.37
N GLY A 19 5.26 -9.74 3.70
CA GLY A 19 4.87 -11.07 4.13
C GLY A 19 3.95 -11.02 5.36
N GLY A 20 3.97 -12.07 6.18
CA GLY A 20 3.17 -12.11 7.42
C GLY A 20 1.76 -12.65 7.24
N TRP A 21 1.45 -13.25 6.09
CA TRP A 21 0.20 -13.94 5.87
C TRP A 21 0.16 -15.31 6.58
N ASN A 22 -1.06 -15.74 6.91
CA ASN A 22 -1.35 -17.04 7.52
C ASN A 22 -2.63 -17.62 6.89
N ALA A 23 -2.68 -18.93 6.72
CA ALA A 23 -3.82 -19.60 6.10
C ALA A 23 -4.99 -19.80 7.08
N ASP A 24 -4.70 -19.94 8.37
CA ASP A 24 -5.66 -20.44 9.35
C ASP A 24 -6.36 -19.34 10.17
N GLY A 25 -5.88 -18.09 10.08
CA GLY A 25 -6.44 -16.97 10.85
C GLY A 25 -5.44 -15.86 11.15
N PHE A 26 -5.90 -14.84 11.84
CA PHE A 26 -5.01 -13.81 12.38
C PHE A 26 -4.18 -14.39 13.55
N ILE A 27 -2.92 -13.97 13.62
CA ILE A 27 -1.98 -14.41 14.65
C ILE A 27 -2.10 -13.56 15.92
N SER A 28 -1.52 -14.04 17.02
CA SER A 28 -1.45 -13.30 18.28
C SER A 28 -0.61 -12.02 18.14
N ASN A 29 -0.80 -11.07 19.07
CA ASN A 29 0.02 -9.85 19.09
C ASN A 29 1.50 -10.16 19.33
N GLU A 30 1.81 -11.17 20.16
CA GLU A 30 3.17 -11.62 20.43
C GLU A 30 3.83 -12.15 19.13
N ASP A 31 3.14 -13.00 18.40
CA ASP A 31 3.62 -13.53 17.13
C ASP A 31 3.78 -12.44 16.07
N LYS A 32 2.88 -11.46 16.07
CA LYS A 32 2.95 -10.31 15.18
C LYS A 32 4.20 -9.47 15.46
N GLN A 33 4.47 -9.17 16.72
CA GLN A 33 5.69 -8.46 17.13
C GLN A 33 6.96 -9.22 16.77
N LEU A 34 6.96 -10.55 16.94
CA LEU A 34 8.08 -11.39 16.52
C LEU A 34 8.29 -11.31 15.01
N LYS A 35 7.23 -11.35 14.20
CA LYS A 35 7.33 -11.20 12.74
C LYS A 35 7.85 -9.81 12.32
N TYR A 36 7.42 -8.73 12.97
CA TYR A 36 7.98 -7.40 12.73
C TYR A 36 9.48 -7.32 13.06
N LYS A 37 9.91 -7.96 14.14
CA LYS A 37 11.33 -8.05 14.47
C LYS A 37 12.12 -8.84 13.43
N ILE A 38 11.60 -9.96 12.95
CA ILE A 38 12.21 -10.75 11.88
C ILE A 38 12.33 -9.92 10.60
N LEU A 39 11.30 -9.15 10.25
CA LEU A 39 11.31 -8.25 9.11
C LEU A 39 12.41 -7.18 9.26
N GLU A 40 12.47 -6.50 10.40
CA GLU A 40 13.51 -5.50 10.72
C GLU A 40 14.91 -6.10 10.59
N ASP A 41 15.14 -7.25 11.22
CA ASP A 41 16.44 -7.96 11.17
C ASP A 41 16.79 -8.41 9.74
N SER A 42 15.81 -8.74 8.93
CA SER A 42 16.00 -9.15 7.54
C SER A 42 16.35 -7.97 6.65
N LEU A 43 15.61 -6.87 6.79
CA LEU A 43 15.84 -5.65 6.01
C LEU A 43 17.19 -5.01 6.36
N SER A 44 17.63 -5.07 7.62
CA SER A 44 18.92 -4.53 8.05
C SER A 44 20.14 -5.19 7.38
N LYS A 45 19.97 -6.41 6.83
CA LYS A 45 21.03 -7.17 6.14
C LYS A 45 21.10 -6.90 4.64
N ILE A 46 20.17 -6.11 4.10
CA ILE A 46 20.07 -5.85 2.66
C ILE A 46 20.66 -4.47 2.37
N ASP A 47 21.54 -4.40 1.40
CA ASP A 47 22.03 -3.14 0.86
C ASP A 47 21.03 -2.56 -0.14
N PHE A 48 20.32 -1.52 0.27
CA PHE A 48 19.39 -0.76 -0.57
C PHE A 48 20.05 0.45 -1.25
N SER A 49 21.36 0.55 -1.29
CA SER A 49 22.04 1.69 -1.93
C SER A 49 21.63 1.84 -3.39
N GLY A 50 21.09 3.03 -3.72
CA GLY A 50 20.59 3.37 -5.05
C GLY A 50 19.23 2.80 -5.42
N VAL A 51 18.47 2.35 -4.43
CA VAL A 51 17.07 1.96 -4.54
C VAL A 51 16.31 2.60 -3.37
N SER A 52 15.11 3.10 -3.61
CA SER A 52 14.20 3.57 -2.57
C SER A 52 13.24 2.42 -2.23
N LEU A 53 13.37 1.83 -1.04
CA LEU A 53 12.44 0.79 -0.60
C LEU A 53 11.12 1.43 -0.16
N SER A 54 10.04 0.80 -0.55
CA SER A 54 8.67 1.18 -0.20
C SER A 54 7.90 -0.07 0.20
N ILE A 55 7.55 -0.20 1.49
CA ILE A 55 6.83 -1.39 1.98
C ILE A 55 5.35 -1.15 1.80
N GLN A 56 4.67 -2.03 1.09
CA GLN A 56 3.24 -1.87 0.74
C GLN A 56 2.34 -2.12 1.95
N THR A 57 1.33 -1.26 2.13
CA THR A 57 0.22 -1.55 3.04
C THR A 57 -0.63 -2.70 2.53
N MET A 58 -1.11 -3.57 3.42
CA MET A 58 -1.75 -4.84 3.05
C MET A 58 -3.21 -4.90 3.49
N PRO A 59 -4.06 -5.59 2.73
CA PRO A 59 -5.44 -5.83 3.14
C PRO A 59 -5.48 -6.94 4.21
N PRO A 60 -6.52 -6.99 5.05
CA PRO A 60 -6.63 -8.06 6.07
C PRO A 60 -6.88 -9.45 5.46
N TYR A 61 -7.51 -9.50 4.29
CA TYR A 61 -7.88 -10.74 3.59
C TYR A 61 -7.40 -10.77 2.14
N PRO A 62 -6.07 -10.82 1.89
CA PRO A 62 -5.59 -10.87 0.51
C PRO A 62 -5.95 -12.22 -0.13
N TRP A 63 -6.21 -12.18 -1.44
CA TRP A 63 -6.36 -13.39 -2.23
C TRP A 63 -5.00 -13.86 -2.74
N HIS A 64 -4.51 -14.97 -2.20
CA HIS A 64 -3.25 -15.59 -2.61
C HIS A 64 -3.45 -16.91 -3.34
N PHE A 65 -2.37 -17.49 -3.87
CA PHE A 65 -2.35 -18.77 -4.55
C PHE A 65 -3.08 -19.86 -3.76
N GLY A 66 -4.21 -20.32 -4.28
CA GLY A 66 -5.01 -21.37 -3.65
C GLY A 66 -6.11 -20.90 -2.71
N GLY A 67 -6.32 -19.61 -2.52
CA GLY A 67 -7.46 -19.09 -1.77
C GLY A 67 -7.15 -17.88 -0.90
N GLN A 68 -8.14 -17.49 -0.13
CA GLN A 68 -8.06 -16.38 0.80
C GLN A 68 -7.18 -16.73 1.99
N SER A 69 -6.39 -15.78 2.46
CA SER A 69 -5.54 -15.89 3.64
C SER A 69 -5.72 -14.67 4.55
N TYR A 70 -5.00 -14.65 5.68
CA TYR A 70 -5.07 -13.59 6.68
C TYR A 70 -3.74 -12.85 6.73
N HIS A 71 -3.76 -11.57 6.45
CA HIS A 71 -2.54 -10.75 6.51
C HIS A 71 -2.40 -10.07 7.87
N ASN A 72 -1.19 -10.02 8.40
CA ASN A 72 -0.94 -9.60 9.77
C ASN A 72 0.05 -8.45 9.89
N LEU A 73 0.86 -8.16 8.86
CA LEU A 73 1.83 -7.08 8.87
C LEU A 73 1.42 -5.99 7.88
N PHE A 74 1.70 -4.74 8.21
CA PHE A 74 1.40 -3.56 7.39
C PHE A 74 -0.08 -3.39 7.06
N VAL A 75 -0.95 -3.80 8.01
CA VAL A 75 -2.41 -3.64 7.96
C VAL A 75 -2.87 -2.52 8.91
N ASP A 76 -2.33 -2.47 10.12
CA ASP A 76 -2.69 -1.51 11.17
C ASP A 76 -1.85 -0.22 11.03
N PRO A 77 -2.46 0.98 10.90
CA PRO A 77 -1.73 2.22 10.71
C PRO A 77 -0.79 2.57 11.90
N SER A 78 -1.17 2.21 13.12
CA SER A 78 -0.34 2.48 14.30
C SER A 78 0.90 1.59 14.35
N GLU A 79 0.78 0.33 13.93
CA GLU A 79 1.92 -0.59 13.81
C GLU A 79 2.86 -0.15 12.68
N ILE A 80 2.30 0.32 11.57
CA ILE A 80 3.06 0.87 10.43
C ILE A 80 3.85 2.10 10.86
N ASP A 81 3.18 3.06 11.51
CA ASP A 81 3.82 4.28 12.00
C ASP A 81 4.97 3.96 12.98
N LEU A 82 4.71 3.07 13.94
CA LEU A 82 5.72 2.63 14.91
C LEU A 82 6.94 1.98 14.23
N PHE A 83 6.70 1.07 13.28
CA PHE A 83 7.77 0.39 12.55
C PHE A 83 8.59 1.37 11.71
N CYS A 84 7.94 2.22 10.95
CA CYS A 84 8.60 3.19 10.07
C CYS A 84 9.34 4.28 10.86
N SER A 85 8.76 4.78 11.95
CA SER A 85 9.42 5.74 12.86
C SER A 85 10.69 5.17 13.49
N LYS A 86 10.67 3.87 13.85
CA LYS A 86 11.83 3.18 14.41
C LYS A 86 12.92 2.90 13.38
N THR A 87 12.54 2.47 12.19
CA THR A 87 13.48 1.92 11.19
C THR A 87 13.89 2.91 10.11
N GLY A 88 13.14 4.00 9.93
CA GLY A 88 13.32 4.96 8.83
C GLY A 88 12.84 4.45 7.47
N HIS A 89 12.27 3.25 7.37
CA HIS A 89 11.72 2.74 6.12
C HIS A 89 10.48 3.53 5.69
N LYS A 90 10.23 3.53 4.39
CA LYS A 90 9.09 4.19 3.75
C LYS A 90 8.06 3.17 3.29
N ILE A 91 6.85 3.65 3.01
CA ILE A 91 5.73 2.81 2.58
C ILE A 91 5.20 3.21 1.21
N CYS A 92 4.68 2.22 0.52
CA CYS A 92 3.70 2.37 -0.54
C CYS A 92 2.31 2.30 0.09
N LEU A 93 1.60 3.42 0.14
CA LEU A 93 0.20 3.37 0.54
C LEU A 93 -0.63 2.82 -0.62
N ASP A 94 -1.10 1.60 -0.47
CA ASP A 94 -2.11 1.03 -1.35
C ASP A 94 -3.49 1.41 -0.83
N VAL A 95 -4.22 2.19 -1.63
CA VAL A 95 -5.51 2.77 -1.23
C VAL A 95 -6.56 1.68 -1.06
N SER A 96 -6.60 0.71 -1.99
CA SER A 96 -7.52 -0.41 -1.92
C SER A 96 -7.30 -1.26 -0.67
N HIS A 97 -6.05 -1.64 -0.41
CA HIS A 97 -5.67 -2.42 0.77
C HIS A 97 -6.03 -1.73 2.07
N SER A 98 -5.71 -0.43 2.17
CA SER A 98 -5.99 0.38 3.35
C SER A 98 -7.50 0.60 3.55
N ALA A 99 -8.26 0.81 2.46
CA ALA A 99 -9.71 0.93 2.52
C ALA A 99 -10.38 -0.36 2.98
N MET A 100 -9.93 -1.52 2.48
CA MET A 100 -10.41 -2.83 2.92
C MET A 100 -10.10 -3.09 4.41
N ALA A 101 -8.91 -2.70 4.88
CA ALA A 101 -8.56 -2.77 6.30
C ALA A 101 -9.47 -1.88 7.14
N CYS A 102 -9.69 -0.64 6.71
CA CYS A 102 -10.57 0.30 7.37
C CYS A 102 -12.01 -0.23 7.46
N HIS A 103 -12.52 -0.81 6.36
CA HIS A 103 -13.85 -1.41 6.36
C HIS A 103 -13.94 -2.57 7.36
N HIS A 104 -12.95 -3.47 7.36
CA HIS A 104 -12.93 -4.65 8.23
C HIS A 104 -12.86 -4.30 9.73
N TYR A 105 -12.01 -3.34 10.09
CA TYR A 105 -11.78 -2.97 11.49
C TYR A 105 -12.65 -1.79 11.97
N GLY A 106 -13.46 -1.19 11.10
CA GLY A 106 -14.25 0.00 11.42
C GLY A 106 -13.42 1.27 11.58
N TRP A 107 -12.27 1.36 10.90
CA TRP A 107 -11.43 2.54 10.91
C TRP A 107 -11.83 3.53 9.81
N ASN A 108 -11.33 4.76 9.94
CA ASN A 108 -11.51 5.81 8.93
C ASN A 108 -10.26 5.89 8.02
N LEU A 109 -10.45 5.80 6.70
CA LEU A 109 -9.34 5.81 5.72
C LEU A 109 -8.56 7.13 5.76
N ILE A 110 -9.21 8.24 6.03
CA ILE A 110 -8.54 9.55 6.12
C ILE A 110 -7.60 9.58 7.32
N GLN A 111 -8.08 9.17 8.50
CA GLN A 111 -7.25 9.08 9.70
C GLN A 111 -6.11 8.06 9.55
N PHE A 112 -6.38 6.93 8.87
CA PHE A 112 -5.35 5.96 8.50
C PHE A 112 -4.25 6.66 7.70
N THR A 113 -4.64 7.33 6.60
CA THR A 113 -3.71 8.02 5.69
C THR A 113 -2.93 9.11 6.42
N GLU A 114 -3.57 9.93 7.23
CA GLU A 114 -2.91 10.96 8.05
C GLU A 114 -1.86 10.38 9.00
N THR A 115 -2.18 9.27 9.67
CA THR A 115 -1.28 8.57 10.59
C THR A 115 0.01 8.12 9.90
N VAL A 116 -0.11 7.56 8.70
CA VAL A 116 1.05 7.00 7.99
C VAL A 116 1.70 7.98 7.00
N SER A 117 1.12 9.17 6.81
CA SER A 117 1.56 10.14 5.80
C SER A 117 3.05 10.53 5.89
N PRO A 118 3.70 10.62 7.09
CA PRO A 118 5.13 10.94 7.18
C PRO A 118 6.04 9.88 6.53
N HIS A 119 5.51 8.69 6.31
CA HIS A 119 6.27 7.55 5.81
C HIS A 119 6.00 7.24 4.35
N ILE A 120 4.97 7.84 3.73
CA ILE A 120 4.60 7.56 2.35
C ILE A 120 5.64 8.14 1.38
N ASN A 121 6.13 7.31 0.46
CA ASN A 121 6.96 7.74 -0.67
C ASN A 121 6.45 7.21 -2.02
N TYR A 122 5.37 6.43 -2.02
CA TYR A 122 4.72 5.92 -3.22
C TYR A 122 3.25 5.59 -2.96
N PHE A 123 2.42 5.64 -4.00
CA PHE A 123 1.03 5.23 -3.92
C PHE A 123 0.70 4.18 -4.99
N HIS A 124 -0.10 3.18 -4.60
CA HIS A 124 -0.96 2.43 -5.49
C HIS A 124 -2.37 2.98 -5.34
N ILE A 125 -2.87 3.65 -6.39
CA ILE A 125 -4.20 4.28 -6.34
C ILE A 125 -5.19 3.41 -7.13
N VAL A 126 -6.13 2.86 -6.41
CA VAL A 126 -7.17 1.98 -6.93
C VAL A 126 -8.33 1.95 -5.93
N ASP A 127 -9.54 1.68 -6.39
CA ASP A 127 -10.72 1.64 -5.52
C ASP A 127 -10.90 0.27 -4.87
N ALA A 128 -11.71 0.22 -3.82
CA ALA A 128 -12.04 -0.98 -3.09
C ALA A 128 -13.54 -1.01 -2.73
N LYS A 129 -14.05 -2.20 -2.43
CA LYS A 129 -15.42 -2.37 -1.95
C LYS A 129 -15.50 -3.37 -0.83
N GLY A 130 -15.99 -2.93 0.33
CA GLY A 130 -16.06 -3.80 1.51
C GLY A 130 -14.68 -4.30 1.97
N SER A 131 -14.65 -5.53 2.48
CA SER A 131 -13.42 -6.12 3.06
C SER A 131 -12.63 -7.01 2.09
N ASP A 132 -13.18 -7.32 0.90
CA ASP A 132 -12.62 -8.28 -0.07
C ASP A 132 -12.68 -7.82 -1.54
N GLY A 133 -13.25 -6.66 -1.79
CA GLY A 133 -13.33 -6.07 -3.13
C GLY A 133 -12.11 -5.24 -3.46
N GLU A 134 -11.01 -5.88 -3.85
CA GLU A 134 -9.73 -5.27 -4.21
C GLU A 134 -9.67 -4.91 -5.70
N GLY A 135 -8.92 -3.88 -6.05
CA GLY A 135 -8.55 -3.58 -7.44
C GLY A 135 -9.67 -3.03 -8.31
N ILE A 136 -10.71 -2.45 -7.72
CA ILE A 136 -11.89 -1.95 -8.42
C ILE A 136 -11.55 -0.69 -9.21
N GLU A 137 -12.17 -0.52 -10.37
CA GLU A 137 -12.02 0.71 -11.16
C GLU A 137 -12.37 1.94 -10.32
N ILE A 138 -11.53 2.95 -10.36
CA ILE A 138 -11.63 4.15 -9.53
C ILE A 138 -13.00 4.85 -9.74
N GLY A 139 -13.67 5.16 -8.63
CA GLY A 139 -15.01 5.74 -8.61
C GLY A 139 -16.15 4.72 -8.67
N LYS A 140 -15.86 3.41 -8.66
CA LYS A 140 -16.87 2.33 -8.62
C LYS A 140 -16.91 1.55 -7.30
N GLY A 141 -16.02 1.87 -6.38
CA GLY A 141 -15.96 1.29 -5.05
C GLY A 141 -16.51 2.21 -3.97
N ASP A 142 -15.94 2.09 -2.79
CA ASP A 142 -16.39 2.78 -1.57
C ASP A 142 -15.43 3.92 -1.15
N VAL A 143 -14.32 4.16 -1.88
CA VAL A 143 -13.34 5.20 -1.53
C VAL A 143 -13.87 6.59 -1.92
N ASP A 144 -13.94 7.49 -0.95
CA ASP A 144 -14.18 8.91 -1.19
C ASP A 144 -12.90 9.60 -1.70
N PHE A 145 -12.70 9.57 -3.02
CA PHE A 145 -11.52 10.15 -3.65
C PHE A 145 -11.46 11.69 -3.54
N GLU A 146 -12.58 12.37 -3.39
CA GLU A 146 -12.57 13.82 -3.17
C GLU A 146 -11.94 14.15 -1.82
N LEU A 147 -12.34 13.43 -0.77
CA LEU A 147 -11.80 13.63 0.56
C LEU A 147 -10.36 13.10 0.68
N PHE A 148 -10.09 11.92 0.11
CA PHE A 148 -8.76 11.31 0.09
C PHE A 148 -7.72 12.20 -0.60
N SER A 149 -8.06 12.76 -1.77
CA SER A 149 -7.16 13.63 -2.53
C SER A 149 -6.79 14.91 -1.77
N LYS A 150 -7.73 15.50 -1.02
CA LYS A 150 -7.43 16.67 -0.17
C LYS A 150 -6.33 16.36 0.85
N VAL A 151 -6.37 15.17 1.44
CA VAL A 151 -5.37 14.75 2.43
C VAL A 151 -4.02 14.50 1.79
N ILE A 152 -3.96 13.76 0.70
CA ILE A 152 -2.67 13.46 0.06
C ILE A 152 -2.05 14.69 -0.61
N ASN A 153 -2.85 15.59 -1.18
CA ASN A 153 -2.34 16.85 -1.74
C ASN A 153 -1.77 17.78 -0.64
N SER A 154 -2.34 17.72 0.57
CA SER A 154 -1.84 18.49 1.71
C SER A 154 -0.56 17.92 2.32
N ASN A 155 -0.50 16.59 2.50
CA ASN A 155 0.54 15.95 3.28
C ASN A 155 1.67 15.35 2.41
N ASN A 156 1.33 14.89 1.20
CA ASN A 156 2.22 14.15 0.32
C ASN A 156 2.23 14.69 -1.12
N PRO A 157 2.30 16.03 -1.32
CA PRO A 157 2.28 16.61 -2.67
C PRO A 157 3.47 16.09 -3.49
N ASN A 158 3.26 15.82 -4.76
CA ASN A 158 4.26 15.30 -5.69
C ASN A 158 4.77 13.87 -5.39
N THR A 159 4.14 13.13 -4.49
CA THR A 159 4.47 11.72 -4.31
C THR A 159 4.03 10.93 -5.53
N PRO A 160 4.93 10.15 -6.16
CA PRO A 160 4.59 9.38 -7.35
C PRO A 160 3.56 8.28 -7.05
N PHE A 161 2.75 7.97 -8.05
CA PHE A 161 1.73 6.91 -7.96
C PHE A 161 1.59 6.10 -9.24
N ILE A 162 0.95 4.94 -9.13
CA ILE A 162 0.40 4.20 -10.25
C ILE A 162 -1.09 3.88 -10.01
N PRO A 163 -1.93 3.88 -11.04
CA PRO A 163 -3.26 3.27 -10.95
C PRO A 163 -3.12 1.74 -11.03
N GLU A 164 -3.56 1.01 -10.00
CA GLU A 164 -3.42 -0.46 -9.94
C GLU A 164 -4.75 -1.19 -10.17
N VAL A 165 -5.53 -0.73 -11.14
CA VAL A 165 -6.84 -1.32 -11.46
C VAL A 165 -6.67 -2.75 -11.99
N TRP A 166 -7.35 -3.72 -11.37
CA TRP A 166 -7.32 -5.11 -11.83
C TRP A 166 -7.85 -5.21 -13.25
N GLN A 167 -7.12 -5.96 -14.08
CA GLN A 167 -7.40 -6.11 -15.50
C GLN A 167 -7.37 -4.80 -16.32
N GLY A 168 -6.85 -3.70 -15.73
CA GLY A 168 -6.75 -2.40 -16.39
C GLY A 168 -5.95 -2.41 -17.69
N HIS A 169 -5.10 -3.42 -17.89
CA HIS A 169 -4.31 -3.66 -19.12
C HIS A 169 -5.15 -4.18 -20.30
N LYS A 170 -6.36 -4.72 -20.06
CA LYS A 170 -7.24 -5.19 -21.12
C LYS A 170 -7.71 -4.04 -22.01
N ASP A 171 -8.14 -4.38 -23.21
CA ASP A 171 -8.66 -3.41 -24.19
C ASP A 171 -7.73 -2.22 -24.40
N ASN A 172 -6.45 -2.52 -24.64
CA ASN A 172 -5.37 -1.54 -24.82
C ASN A 172 -5.11 -0.64 -23.59
N GLY A 173 -5.38 -1.11 -22.39
CA GLY A 173 -5.11 -0.38 -21.16
C GLY A 173 -6.21 0.59 -20.75
N ILE A 174 -7.43 0.42 -21.27
CA ILE A 174 -8.52 1.37 -21.04
C ILE A 174 -8.82 1.60 -19.55
N GLY A 175 -8.66 0.58 -18.69
CA GLY A 175 -8.88 0.73 -17.25
C GLY A 175 -7.89 1.69 -16.60
N PHE A 176 -6.63 1.70 -17.05
CA PHE A 176 -5.63 2.65 -16.56
C PHE A 176 -5.89 4.07 -17.07
N TYR A 177 -6.29 4.22 -18.34
CA TYR A 177 -6.66 5.55 -18.87
C TYR A 177 -7.89 6.12 -18.16
N ASN A 178 -8.89 5.30 -17.90
CA ASN A 178 -10.08 5.74 -17.14
C ASN A 178 -9.71 6.19 -15.74
N ALA A 179 -8.83 5.43 -15.07
CA ALA A 179 -8.33 5.79 -13.74
C ALA A 179 -7.58 7.13 -13.74
N LEU A 180 -6.67 7.34 -14.69
CA LEU A 180 -5.93 8.60 -14.82
C LEU A 180 -6.87 9.77 -15.10
N ASN A 181 -7.79 9.64 -16.06
CA ASN A 181 -8.79 10.67 -16.38
C ASN A 181 -9.67 11.02 -15.17
N PHE A 182 -10.02 10.03 -14.34
CA PHE A 182 -10.76 10.29 -13.11
C PHE A 182 -9.93 11.09 -12.11
N LEU A 183 -8.68 10.67 -11.91
CA LEU A 183 -7.77 11.29 -10.94
C LEU A 183 -7.35 12.72 -11.32
N GLU A 184 -7.29 13.07 -12.61
CA GLU A 184 -7.02 14.45 -13.08
C GLU A 184 -7.96 15.50 -12.49
N ASN A 185 -9.13 15.09 -11.97
CA ASN A 185 -10.06 16.02 -11.33
C ASN A 185 -9.69 16.31 -9.86
N PHE A 186 -8.75 15.57 -9.27
CA PHE A 186 -8.47 15.59 -7.83
C PHE A 186 -6.97 15.79 -7.49
N LEU A 187 -6.05 15.37 -8.35
CA LEU A 187 -4.60 15.37 -8.09
C LEU A 187 -3.83 16.44 -8.85
#